data_89d40aabc011e00b3e6fbf673a0ac26e
#
_entry.id   89d40aabc011e00b3e6fbf673a0ac26e
#
_cell.length_a   1.000
_cell.length_b   1.000
_cell.length_c   1.000
_cell.angle_alpha   90.00
_cell.angle_beta   90.00
_cell.angle_gamma   90.00
#
_symmetry.space_group_name_H-M   'P 1'
#
loop_
_entity.id
_entity.type
_entity.pdbx_description
1 polymer ?
#
loop_
_entity_poly.entity_id
_entity_poly.type
_entity_poly.pdbx_seq_one_letter_code
_entity_poly.pdbx_strand_id
1 'polypeptide(L)'
;MRNVRIDINCDMGESFGQWTMGADERVLPYVTSASIACGAHAGDPTVMRRTVRLARAAGAAIGAHPGFADLQGFGRREMTVDPAELEDSLIAQIGALTTIARVEGAAVQHVKAHGALYNMAARDRRLANAIARAIAACDPALVMFGLPDSPLVEAGREAGLRVAAEGFADRAYEPDGSLTPRGRPGAVIHDAAAVVLRAVRMVRDGIVLTVAGGEVPLHVDTICVHGDTAGAPELARLIREALTAEGAVVAPIGGWL
;
A
#
# COMPACT_ATOMS: atom_id res chain seq x y z
N MET A 1 18.04 -11.19 -11.75
CA MET A 1 17.60 -9.76 -11.59
C MET A 1 18.73 -8.82 -11.14
N ARG A 2 19.93 -8.84 -11.74
CA ARG A 2 21.01 -7.94 -11.28
C ARG A 2 20.59 -6.47 -11.48
N ASN A 3 20.56 -5.70 -10.38
CA ASN A 3 20.22 -4.26 -10.28
C ASN A 3 18.73 -3.90 -10.35
N VAL A 4 17.78 -4.81 -10.28
CA VAL A 4 16.37 -4.44 -10.08
C VAL A 4 16.19 -3.99 -8.63
N ARG A 5 15.66 -2.78 -8.42
CA ARG A 5 15.27 -2.29 -7.09
C ARG A 5 13.79 -2.56 -6.90
N ILE A 6 13.41 -2.94 -5.69
CA ILE A 6 12.02 -3.19 -5.32
C ILE A 6 11.80 -2.78 -3.87
N ASP A 7 10.67 -2.15 -3.61
CA ASP A 7 10.18 -1.88 -2.26
C ASP A 7 9.25 -3.01 -1.81
N ILE A 8 9.22 -3.30 -0.52
CA ILE A 8 8.19 -4.15 0.11
C ILE A 8 7.46 -3.29 1.11
N ASN A 9 6.18 -3.06 0.88
CA ASN A 9 5.35 -2.28 1.78
C ASN A 9 4.33 -3.16 2.52
N CYS A 10 3.91 -2.68 3.69
CA CYS A 10 2.87 -3.33 4.48
C CYS A 10 1.94 -2.31 5.09
N ASP A 11 0.63 -2.61 5.07
CA ASP A 11 -0.38 -1.83 5.79
C ASP A 11 -0.26 -2.12 7.28
N MET A 12 -0.13 -1.07 8.10
CA MET A 12 0.21 -1.14 9.50
C MET A 12 -0.56 -0.12 10.33
N GLY A 13 -0.50 -0.29 11.67
CA GLY A 13 -1.19 0.64 12.58
C GLY A 13 -2.69 0.55 12.48
N GLU A 14 -3.24 -0.59 12.10
CA GLU A 14 -4.67 -0.80 11.88
C GLU A 14 -5.43 -1.25 13.13
N SER A 15 -4.78 -1.28 14.30
CA SER A 15 -5.45 -1.39 15.60
C SER A 15 -6.24 -0.11 15.90
N PHE A 16 -7.24 -0.18 16.80
CA PHE A 16 -8.00 0.99 17.24
C PHE A 16 -8.53 0.79 18.67
N GLY A 17 -8.20 1.69 19.59
CA GLY A 17 -8.60 1.62 20.99
C GLY A 17 -8.18 0.29 21.62
N GLN A 18 -9.18 -0.50 22.02
CA GLN A 18 -8.96 -1.83 22.62
C GLN A 18 -8.82 -2.95 21.58
N TRP A 19 -9.08 -2.67 20.32
CA TRP A 19 -8.98 -3.68 19.25
C TRP A 19 -7.55 -3.75 18.71
N THR A 20 -6.99 -4.95 18.69
CA THR A 20 -5.68 -5.21 18.11
C THR A 20 -5.84 -5.89 16.75
N MET A 21 -5.17 -5.34 15.76
CA MET A 21 -5.13 -5.90 14.40
C MET A 21 -3.71 -5.88 13.87
N GLY A 22 -3.36 -6.91 13.09
CA GLY A 22 -2.05 -7.04 12.49
C GLY A 22 -0.98 -7.54 13.47
N ALA A 23 0.25 -7.58 12.97
CA ALA A 23 1.43 -8.04 13.69
C ALA A 23 2.64 -7.13 13.38
N ASP A 24 2.44 -5.82 13.46
CA ASP A 24 3.36 -4.77 12.99
C ASP A 24 4.81 -5.02 13.41
N GLU A 25 5.07 -5.25 14.72
CA GLU A 25 6.41 -5.49 15.25
C GLU A 25 7.12 -6.71 14.62
N ARG A 26 6.33 -7.72 14.23
CA ARG A 26 6.85 -8.96 13.64
C ARG A 26 7.05 -8.86 12.13
N VAL A 27 6.33 -7.96 11.45
CA VAL A 27 6.43 -7.75 9.99
C VAL A 27 7.53 -6.75 9.66
N LEU A 28 7.69 -5.71 10.47
CA LEU A 28 8.63 -4.60 10.23
C LEU A 28 10.07 -5.01 9.86
N PRO A 29 10.67 -6.09 10.42
CA PRO A 29 12.02 -6.51 10.02
C PRO A 29 12.16 -6.93 8.54
N TYR A 30 11.04 -7.23 7.89
CA TYR A 30 11.03 -7.81 6.54
C TYR A 30 10.53 -6.86 5.46
N VAL A 31 10.00 -5.70 5.82
CA VAL A 31 9.51 -4.68 4.88
C VAL A 31 10.42 -3.46 4.84
N THR A 32 10.28 -2.67 3.81
CA THR A 32 11.04 -1.43 3.64
C THR A 32 10.18 -0.18 3.79
N SER A 33 8.87 -0.33 3.68
CA SER A 33 7.88 0.76 3.82
C SER A 33 6.70 0.33 4.68
N ALA A 34 6.26 1.21 5.57
CA ALA A 34 5.11 1.02 6.45
C ALA A 34 4.02 2.04 6.08
N SER A 35 2.91 1.58 5.50
CA SER A 35 1.73 2.38 5.19
C SER A 35 0.84 2.43 6.43
N ILE A 36 0.85 3.55 7.19
CA ILE A 36 0.24 3.66 8.52
C ILE A 36 -1.16 4.24 8.44
N ALA A 37 -2.16 3.53 8.99
CA ALA A 37 -3.55 3.97 9.08
C ALA A 37 -3.68 5.33 9.78
N CYS A 38 -4.59 6.18 9.27
CA CYS A 38 -4.68 7.60 9.59
C CYS A 38 -5.97 7.98 10.34
N GLY A 39 -6.61 7.04 11.04
CA GLY A 39 -7.74 7.30 11.94
C GLY A 39 -9.13 7.11 11.32
N ALA A 40 -9.28 7.13 10.01
CA ALA A 40 -10.60 7.10 9.37
C ALA A 40 -11.18 5.68 9.24
N HIS A 41 -10.37 4.71 8.83
CA HIS A 41 -10.77 3.31 8.76
C HIS A 41 -10.21 2.48 9.92
N ALA A 42 -9.08 2.90 10.47
CA ALA A 42 -8.35 2.30 11.59
C ALA A 42 -7.29 3.28 12.10
N GLY A 43 -6.55 2.92 13.15
CA GLY A 43 -5.39 3.68 13.58
C GLY A 43 -5.72 4.93 14.37
N ASP A 44 -6.16 4.81 15.64
CA ASP A 44 -6.32 5.99 16.50
C ASP A 44 -4.97 6.71 16.73
N PRO A 45 -4.97 7.95 17.28
CA PRO A 45 -3.75 8.74 17.45
C PRO A 45 -2.66 8.06 18.26
N THR A 46 -3.01 7.22 19.24
CA THR A 46 -2.05 6.47 20.04
C THR A 46 -1.42 5.33 19.23
N VAL A 47 -2.22 4.63 18.45
CA VAL A 47 -1.78 3.60 17.53
C VAL A 47 -0.88 4.18 16.46
N MET A 48 -1.30 5.29 15.78
CA MET A 48 -0.46 6.00 14.80
C MET A 48 0.92 6.31 15.38
N ARG A 49 0.97 6.93 16.55
CA ARG A 49 2.22 7.33 17.18
C ARG A 49 3.10 6.15 17.53
N ARG A 50 2.53 5.07 18.08
CA ARG A 50 3.25 3.82 18.37
C ARG A 50 3.85 3.22 17.10
N THR A 51 3.04 3.11 16.03
CA THR A 51 3.47 2.49 14.77
C THR A 51 4.56 3.32 14.09
N VAL A 52 4.48 4.66 14.12
CA VAL A 52 5.57 5.54 13.66
C VAL A 52 6.88 5.25 14.38
N ARG A 53 6.85 5.11 15.71
CA ARG A 53 8.05 4.78 16.50
C ARG A 53 8.63 3.44 16.12
N LEU A 54 7.78 2.42 15.94
CA LEU A 54 8.20 1.08 15.53
C LEU A 54 8.82 1.09 14.14
N ALA A 55 8.16 1.71 13.16
CA ALA A 55 8.66 1.82 11.80
C ALA A 55 10.01 2.55 11.74
N ARG A 56 10.13 3.69 12.46
CA ARG A 56 11.39 4.42 12.58
C ARG A 56 12.51 3.57 13.20
N ALA A 57 12.22 2.85 14.28
CA ALA A 57 13.21 1.99 14.96
C ALA A 57 13.67 0.83 14.07
N ALA A 58 12.79 0.32 13.21
CA ALA A 58 13.11 -0.71 12.21
C ALA A 58 13.80 -0.17 10.95
N GLY A 59 13.91 1.16 10.79
CA GLY A 59 14.46 1.78 9.59
C GLY A 59 13.56 1.69 8.37
N ALA A 60 12.27 1.40 8.54
CA ALA A 60 11.29 1.39 7.47
C ALA A 60 10.83 2.82 7.14
N ALA A 61 10.63 3.10 5.84
CA ALA A 61 10.03 4.35 5.39
C ALA A 61 8.57 4.44 5.87
N ILE A 62 8.16 5.64 6.27
CA ILE A 62 6.81 5.88 6.80
C ILE A 62 5.94 6.45 5.69
N GLY A 63 4.77 5.86 5.49
CA GLY A 63 3.73 6.34 4.59
C GLY A 63 2.40 6.54 5.28
N ALA A 64 1.59 7.43 4.74
CA ALA A 64 0.21 7.60 5.16
C ALA A 64 -0.71 6.62 4.41
N HIS A 65 -1.62 5.99 5.17
CA HIS A 65 -2.60 5.05 4.64
C HIS A 65 -4.03 5.54 4.90
N PRO A 66 -4.44 6.66 4.23
CA PRO A 66 -5.76 7.22 4.41
C PRO A 66 -6.83 6.40 3.69
N GLY A 67 -8.04 6.41 4.22
CA GLY A 67 -9.18 5.71 3.65
C GLY A 67 -10.49 6.42 3.82
N PHE A 68 -11.57 5.78 3.40
CA PHE A 68 -12.90 6.26 3.73
C PHE A 68 -13.13 6.30 5.25
N ALA A 69 -13.93 7.25 5.72
CA ALA A 69 -14.35 7.34 7.12
C ALA A 69 -15.38 6.24 7.45
N ASP A 70 -14.89 5.01 7.50
CA ASP A 70 -15.68 3.79 7.65
C ASP A 70 -15.02 2.83 8.66
N LEU A 71 -14.93 3.25 9.91
CA LEU A 71 -14.32 2.47 10.98
C LEU A 71 -14.99 1.10 11.15
N GLN A 72 -16.33 1.04 11.03
CA GLN A 72 -17.08 -0.21 11.17
C GLN A 72 -16.86 -1.20 10.03
N GLY A 73 -16.71 -0.70 8.79
CA GLY A 73 -16.43 -1.50 7.61
C GLY A 73 -14.94 -1.62 7.30
N PHE A 74 -14.09 -1.09 8.19
CA PHE A 74 -12.64 -1.09 8.01
C PHE A 74 -12.22 -0.45 6.67
N GLY A 75 -12.97 0.59 6.21
CA GLY A 75 -12.71 1.26 4.93
C GLY A 75 -12.87 0.34 3.69
N ARG A 76 -13.46 -0.85 3.85
CA ARG A 76 -13.60 -1.84 2.76
C ARG A 76 -14.97 -1.82 2.09
N ARG A 77 -15.91 -0.98 2.56
CA ARG A 77 -17.20 -0.76 1.91
C ARG A 77 -17.07 0.35 0.88
N GLU A 78 -17.60 0.12 -0.32
CA GLU A 78 -17.69 1.17 -1.33
C GLU A 78 -18.63 2.28 -0.85
N MET A 79 -18.20 3.54 -0.97
CA MET A 79 -18.94 4.71 -0.53
C MET A 79 -19.05 5.72 -1.65
N THR A 80 -20.24 6.31 -1.79
CA THR A 80 -20.42 7.47 -2.67
C THR A 80 -20.10 8.73 -1.86
N VAL A 81 -19.05 9.44 -2.27
CA VAL A 81 -18.60 10.68 -1.63
C VAL A 81 -18.39 11.75 -2.68
N ASP A 82 -18.60 13.00 -2.28
CA ASP A 82 -18.19 14.13 -3.13
C ASP A 82 -16.66 14.19 -3.21
N PRO A 83 -16.07 14.36 -4.42
CA PRO A 83 -14.62 14.41 -4.57
C PRO A 83 -13.93 15.54 -3.79
N ALA A 84 -14.61 16.68 -3.55
CA ALA A 84 -14.04 17.76 -2.75
C ALA A 84 -14.04 17.40 -1.25
N GLU A 85 -15.12 16.83 -0.74
CA GLU A 85 -15.19 16.33 0.62
C GLU A 85 -14.17 15.21 0.88
N LEU A 86 -13.95 14.35 -0.12
CA LEU A 86 -12.92 13.32 -0.06
C LEU A 86 -11.52 13.94 0.04
N GLU A 87 -11.22 14.94 -0.80
CA GLU A 87 -9.95 15.66 -0.79
C GLU A 87 -9.66 16.28 0.58
N ASP A 88 -10.63 16.99 1.17
CA ASP A 88 -10.51 17.57 2.50
C ASP A 88 -10.26 16.52 3.59
N SER A 89 -10.97 15.40 3.53
CA SER A 89 -10.79 14.27 4.45
C SER A 89 -9.40 13.67 4.35
N LEU A 90 -8.88 13.50 3.13
CA LEU A 90 -7.54 12.94 2.90
C LEU A 90 -6.43 13.88 3.38
N ILE A 91 -6.59 15.19 3.16
CA ILE A 91 -5.66 16.21 3.67
C ILE A 91 -5.59 16.15 5.20
N ALA A 92 -6.73 16.05 5.87
CA ALA A 92 -6.78 15.94 7.34
C ALA A 92 -6.08 14.67 7.83
N GLN A 93 -6.31 13.52 7.19
CA GLN A 93 -5.72 12.24 7.54
C GLN A 93 -4.19 12.24 7.33
N ILE A 94 -3.73 12.67 6.16
CA ILE A 94 -2.30 12.77 5.84
C ILE A 94 -1.61 13.76 6.77
N GLY A 95 -2.23 14.92 7.01
CA GLY A 95 -1.73 15.95 7.90
C GLY A 95 -1.58 15.49 9.35
N ALA A 96 -2.54 14.70 9.86
CA ALA A 96 -2.47 14.14 11.21
C ALA A 96 -1.25 13.22 11.36
N LEU A 97 -1.07 12.26 10.45
CA LEU A 97 0.09 11.35 10.49
C LEU A 97 1.41 12.10 10.28
N THR A 98 1.45 13.06 9.36
CA THR A 98 2.65 13.88 9.10
C THR A 98 3.08 14.63 10.35
N THR A 99 2.14 15.19 11.10
CA THR A 99 2.44 15.89 12.35
C THR A 99 2.96 14.92 13.41
N ILE A 100 2.34 13.76 13.56
CA ILE A 100 2.79 12.72 14.51
C ILE A 100 4.18 12.23 14.12
N ALA A 101 4.45 11.93 12.85
CA ALA A 101 5.75 11.51 12.38
C ALA A 101 6.84 12.55 12.69
N ARG A 102 6.57 13.83 12.42
CA ARG A 102 7.49 14.93 12.73
C ARG A 102 7.81 15.04 14.23
N VAL A 103 6.81 14.90 15.10
CA VAL A 103 7.02 14.90 16.56
C VAL A 103 7.92 13.74 16.99
N GLU A 104 7.84 12.61 16.32
CA GLU A 104 8.70 11.45 16.58
C GLU A 104 10.06 11.50 15.83
N GLY A 105 10.38 12.62 15.18
CA GLY A 105 11.64 12.82 14.45
C GLY A 105 11.75 11.98 13.17
N ALA A 106 10.62 11.79 12.49
CA ALA A 106 10.51 11.09 11.20
C ALA A 106 9.73 11.93 10.19
N ALA A 107 9.77 11.53 8.92
CA ALA A 107 9.01 12.16 7.85
C ALA A 107 8.15 11.11 7.12
N VAL A 108 6.97 11.54 6.67
CA VAL A 108 6.15 10.74 5.75
C VAL A 108 6.78 10.82 4.36
N GLN A 109 6.95 9.68 3.70
CA GLN A 109 7.62 9.57 2.40
C GLN A 109 6.63 9.25 1.27
N HIS A 110 5.57 8.48 1.57
CA HIS A 110 4.61 8.04 0.57
C HIS A 110 3.18 8.08 1.10
N VAL A 111 2.23 7.99 0.19
CA VAL A 111 0.80 7.86 0.50
C VAL A 111 0.23 6.73 -0.33
N LYS A 112 -0.50 5.84 0.33
CA LYS A 112 -1.24 4.73 -0.25
C LYS A 112 -2.69 4.78 0.24
N ALA A 113 -3.64 4.96 -0.65
CA ALA A 113 -5.06 4.88 -0.27
C ALA A 113 -5.43 3.49 0.24
N HIS A 114 -6.30 3.41 1.25
CA HIS A 114 -6.74 2.14 1.83
C HIS A 114 -7.97 1.55 1.13
N GLY A 115 -8.00 0.24 1.03
CA GLY A 115 -9.20 -0.59 0.87
C GLY A 115 -10.09 -0.24 -0.32
N ALA A 116 -11.36 0.08 -0.04
CA ALA A 116 -12.34 0.38 -1.09
C ALA A 116 -11.97 1.64 -1.86
N LEU A 117 -11.43 2.67 -1.19
CA LEU A 117 -11.00 3.90 -1.85
C LEU A 117 -9.92 3.63 -2.91
N TYR A 118 -8.91 2.82 -2.60
CA TYR A 118 -7.88 2.41 -3.55
C TYR A 118 -8.47 1.72 -4.78
N ASN A 119 -9.30 0.70 -4.55
CA ASN A 119 -9.89 -0.09 -5.64
C ASN A 119 -10.88 0.73 -6.49
N MET A 120 -11.64 1.64 -5.89
CA MET A 120 -12.54 2.53 -6.63
C MET A 120 -11.75 3.54 -7.45
N ALA A 121 -10.72 4.17 -6.88
CA ALA A 121 -9.89 5.15 -7.57
C ALA A 121 -9.08 4.51 -8.72
N ALA A 122 -8.76 3.22 -8.64
CA ALA A 122 -8.13 2.49 -9.74
C ALA A 122 -9.03 2.38 -10.98
N ARG A 123 -10.33 2.69 -10.88
CA ARG A 123 -11.32 2.65 -11.98
C ARG A 123 -12.19 3.92 -12.11
N ASP A 124 -12.13 4.83 -11.13
CA ASP A 124 -12.86 6.11 -11.16
C ASP A 124 -11.89 7.29 -11.13
N ARG A 125 -11.77 7.97 -12.26
CA ARG A 125 -10.88 9.11 -12.45
C ARG A 125 -11.17 10.27 -11.49
N ARG A 126 -12.44 10.47 -11.08
CA ARG A 126 -12.82 11.57 -10.18
C ARG A 126 -12.22 11.35 -8.79
N LEU A 127 -12.31 10.12 -8.28
CA LEU A 127 -11.68 9.74 -7.00
C LEU A 127 -10.16 9.76 -7.10
N ALA A 128 -9.60 9.25 -8.20
CA ALA A 128 -8.16 9.28 -8.46
C ALA A 128 -7.61 10.71 -8.42
N ASN A 129 -8.28 11.65 -9.09
CA ASN A 129 -7.89 13.06 -9.11
C ASN A 129 -8.00 13.71 -7.71
N ALA A 130 -9.03 13.39 -6.92
CA ALA A 130 -9.16 13.90 -5.56
C ALA A 130 -8.00 13.42 -4.66
N ILE A 131 -7.64 12.13 -4.77
CA ILE A 131 -6.49 11.57 -4.04
C ILE A 131 -5.18 12.28 -4.46
N ALA A 132 -4.94 12.41 -5.76
CA ALA A 132 -3.71 13.03 -6.27
C ALA A 132 -3.59 14.49 -5.84
N ARG A 133 -4.69 15.28 -5.90
CA ARG A 133 -4.71 16.67 -5.43
C ARG A 133 -4.48 16.78 -3.92
N ALA A 134 -5.11 15.91 -3.11
CA ALA A 134 -4.91 15.91 -1.67
C ALA A 134 -3.44 15.65 -1.31
N ILE A 135 -2.79 14.69 -1.98
CA ILE A 135 -1.38 14.37 -1.75
C ILE A 135 -0.50 15.54 -2.17
N ALA A 136 -0.70 16.09 -3.37
CA ALA A 136 0.09 17.22 -3.88
C ALA A 136 -0.07 18.48 -3.02
N ALA A 137 -1.26 18.72 -2.48
CA ALA A 137 -1.53 19.83 -1.56
C ALA A 137 -0.83 19.66 -0.20
N CYS A 138 -0.69 18.41 0.27
CA CYS A 138 0.03 18.14 1.52
C CYS A 138 1.54 18.32 1.36
N ASP A 139 2.13 17.66 0.36
CA ASP A 139 3.55 17.78 0.00
C ASP A 139 3.77 17.16 -1.40
N PRO A 140 4.18 17.95 -2.41
CA PRO A 140 4.44 17.44 -3.76
C PRO A 140 5.68 16.50 -3.84
N ALA A 141 6.48 16.40 -2.78
CA ALA A 141 7.60 15.46 -2.72
C ALA A 141 7.17 14.03 -2.32
N LEU A 142 5.92 13.84 -1.86
CA LEU A 142 5.40 12.52 -1.50
C LEU A 142 5.31 11.61 -2.73
N VAL A 143 5.59 10.32 -2.50
CA VAL A 143 5.38 9.29 -3.51
C VAL A 143 3.96 8.74 -3.38
N MET A 144 3.19 8.77 -4.44
CA MET A 144 1.85 8.17 -4.47
C MET A 144 1.94 6.71 -4.91
N PHE A 145 1.36 5.79 -4.14
CA PHE A 145 1.24 4.38 -4.54
C PHE A 145 -0.07 4.14 -5.27
N GLY A 146 -0.02 3.37 -6.36
CA GLY A 146 -1.21 3.03 -7.12
C GLY A 146 -1.06 1.75 -7.93
N LEU A 147 -2.20 1.16 -8.29
CA LEU A 147 -2.25 -0.01 -9.15
C LEU A 147 -1.67 0.34 -10.54
N PRO A 148 -0.75 -0.45 -11.10
CA PRO A 148 -0.20 -0.19 -12.43
C PRO A 148 -1.29 0.01 -13.49
N ASP A 149 -1.02 0.89 -14.44
CA ASP A 149 -1.87 1.16 -15.61
C ASP A 149 -3.33 1.57 -15.27
N SER A 150 -3.53 2.15 -14.09
CA SER A 150 -4.84 2.59 -13.60
C SER A 150 -5.01 4.11 -13.64
N PRO A 151 -6.26 4.61 -13.66
CA PRO A 151 -6.58 6.03 -13.46
C PRO A 151 -5.90 6.64 -12.23
N LEU A 152 -5.64 5.84 -11.18
CA LEU A 152 -4.97 6.30 -9.96
C LEU A 152 -3.51 6.71 -10.25
N VAL A 153 -2.76 5.87 -10.94
CA VAL A 153 -1.37 6.16 -11.36
C VAL A 153 -1.30 7.34 -12.32
N GLU A 154 -2.23 7.40 -13.29
CA GLU A 154 -2.31 8.51 -14.25
C GLU A 154 -2.58 9.84 -13.54
N ALA A 155 -3.55 9.89 -12.64
CA ALA A 155 -3.89 11.09 -11.88
C ALA A 155 -2.70 11.61 -11.05
N GLY A 156 -1.93 10.71 -10.43
CA GLY A 156 -0.72 11.08 -9.70
C GLY A 156 0.33 11.73 -10.60
N ARG A 157 0.60 11.13 -11.76
CA ARG A 157 1.54 11.69 -12.75
C ARG A 157 1.10 13.06 -13.27
N GLU A 158 -0.18 13.22 -13.58
CA GLU A 158 -0.75 14.50 -14.04
C GLU A 158 -0.69 15.59 -12.96
N ALA A 159 -0.81 15.21 -11.69
CA ALA A 159 -0.63 16.13 -10.57
C ALA A 159 0.85 16.45 -10.28
N GLY A 160 1.81 15.91 -11.04
CA GLY A 160 3.24 16.14 -10.87
C GLY A 160 3.87 15.34 -9.72
N LEU A 161 3.18 14.36 -9.19
CA LEU A 161 3.71 13.49 -8.14
C LEU A 161 4.63 12.40 -8.72
N ARG A 162 5.60 11.97 -7.91
CA ARG A 162 6.26 10.68 -8.13
C ARG A 162 5.26 9.57 -7.80
N VAL A 163 5.18 8.56 -8.67
CA VAL A 163 4.19 7.49 -8.52
C VAL A 163 4.90 6.14 -8.54
N ALA A 164 4.63 5.31 -7.53
CA ALA A 164 5.08 3.94 -7.46
C ALA A 164 3.96 2.98 -7.86
N ALA A 165 4.26 2.10 -8.81
CA ALA A 165 3.37 1.04 -9.25
C ALA A 165 3.37 -0.11 -8.22
N GLU A 166 2.20 -0.42 -7.65
CA GLU A 166 2.07 -1.38 -6.57
C GLU A 166 1.51 -2.73 -7.05
N GLY A 167 2.22 -3.82 -6.72
CA GLY A 167 1.79 -5.19 -6.97
C GLY A 167 1.32 -5.89 -5.70
N PHE A 168 0.32 -6.77 -5.84
CA PHE A 168 -0.27 -7.56 -4.76
C PHE A 168 -0.09 -9.04 -5.04
N ALA A 169 0.94 -9.65 -4.46
CA ALA A 169 1.27 -11.05 -4.76
C ALA A 169 0.23 -12.04 -4.20
N ASP A 170 -0.45 -11.67 -3.11
CA ASP A 170 -1.51 -12.44 -2.42
C ASP A 170 -2.91 -12.20 -2.99
N ARG A 171 -3.05 -11.39 -4.07
CA ARG A 171 -4.33 -11.09 -4.70
C ARG A 171 -4.41 -11.68 -6.10
N ALA A 172 -5.61 -12.11 -6.46
CA ALA A 172 -5.92 -12.49 -7.83
C ALA A 172 -6.18 -11.26 -8.70
N TYR A 173 -5.83 -11.37 -9.98
CA TYR A 173 -5.97 -10.32 -10.98
C TYR A 173 -6.93 -10.73 -12.07
N GLU A 174 -7.73 -9.79 -12.55
CA GLU A 174 -8.59 -9.93 -13.73
C GLU A 174 -7.75 -9.77 -15.02
N PRO A 175 -8.27 -10.17 -16.20
CA PRO A 175 -7.54 -10.04 -17.47
C PRO A 175 -7.20 -8.59 -17.88
N ASP A 176 -7.87 -7.60 -17.30
CA ASP A 176 -7.60 -6.17 -17.52
C ASP A 176 -6.54 -5.59 -16.55
N GLY A 177 -5.93 -6.44 -15.71
CA GLY A 177 -4.95 -6.01 -14.70
C GLY A 177 -5.54 -5.47 -13.40
N SER A 178 -6.86 -5.39 -13.28
CA SER A 178 -7.51 -5.00 -12.03
C SER A 178 -7.50 -6.13 -10.99
N LEU A 179 -7.65 -5.77 -9.71
CA LEU A 179 -7.74 -6.77 -8.65
C LEU A 179 -9.14 -7.41 -8.62
N THR A 180 -9.19 -8.74 -8.53
CA THR A 180 -10.44 -9.46 -8.31
C THR A 180 -11.09 -8.98 -6.99
N PRO A 181 -12.40 -8.61 -7.00
CA PRO A 181 -13.10 -8.17 -5.79
C PRO A 181 -12.98 -9.17 -4.65
N ARG A 182 -12.60 -8.71 -3.44
CA ARG A 182 -12.30 -9.59 -2.28
C ARG A 182 -13.44 -10.56 -1.91
N GLY A 183 -14.69 -10.23 -2.19
CA GLY A 183 -15.85 -11.08 -1.94
C GLY A 183 -15.99 -12.28 -2.90
N ARG A 184 -15.20 -12.35 -3.97
CA ARG A 184 -15.22 -13.49 -4.89
C ARG A 184 -14.33 -14.63 -4.39
N PRO A 185 -14.76 -15.90 -4.52
CA PRO A 185 -13.90 -17.03 -4.23
C PRO A 185 -12.59 -16.96 -5.00
N GLY A 186 -11.46 -17.23 -4.35
CA GLY A 186 -10.13 -17.19 -4.96
C GLY A 186 -9.53 -15.80 -5.15
N ALA A 187 -10.20 -14.71 -4.73
CA ALA A 187 -9.68 -13.34 -4.80
C ALA A 187 -8.43 -13.13 -3.93
N VAL A 188 -8.27 -13.89 -2.87
CA VAL A 188 -7.10 -13.89 -1.98
C VAL A 188 -6.41 -15.24 -2.07
N ILE A 189 -5.10 -15.22 -2.25
CA ILE A 189 -4.26 -16.42 -2.37
C ILE A 189 -3.61 -16.67 -1.01
N HIS A 190 -3.90 -17.81 -0.39
CA HIS A 190 -3.43 -18.16 0.95
C HIS A 190 -2.20 -19.06 0.95
N ASP A 191 -1.88 -19.71 -0.18
CA ASP A 191 -0.70 -20.54 -0.32
C ASP A 191 0.56 -19.66 -0.40
N ALA A 192 1.36 -19.69 0.66
CA ALA A 192 2.56 -18.88 0.77
C ALA A 192 3.56 -19.16 -0.37
N ALA A 193 3.72 -20.41 -0.80
CA ALA A 193 4.64 -20.76 -1.89
C ALA A 193 4.17 -20.14 -3.22
N ALA A 194 2.87 -20.20 -3.51
CA ALA A 194 2.28 -19.55 -4.67
C ALA A 194 2.47 -18.03 -4.64
N VAL A 195 2.24 -17.40 -3.47
CA VAL A 195 2.42 -15.95 -3.30
C VAL A 195 3.87 -15.54 -3.52
N VAL A 196 4.84 -16.26 -2.95
CA VAL A 196 6.27 -15.97 -3.14
C VAL A 196 6.67 -16.10 -4.61
N LEU A 197 6.24 -17.16 -5.29
CA LEU A 197 6.51 -17.34 -6.72
C LEU A 197 5.92 -16.20 -7.55
N ARG A 198 4.71 -15.76 -7.24
CA ARG A 198 4.06 -14.63 -7.92
C ARG A 198 4.82 -13.33 -7.69
N ALA A 199 5.26 -13.03 -6.46
CA ALA A 199 6.07 -11.85 -6.17
C ALA A 199 7.38 -11.85 -7.00
N VAL A 200 8.07 -12.99 -7.07
CA VAL A 200 9.28 -13.13 -7.88
C VAL A 200 8.98 -12.88 -9.36
N ARG A 201 7.89 -13.45 -9.90
CA ARG A 201 7.51 -13.25 -11.31
C ARG A 201 7.12 -11.81 -11.62
N MET A 202 6.39 -11.14 -10.75
CA MET A 202 6.06 -9.71 -10.90
C MET A 202 7.33 -8.86 -11.05
N VAL A 203 8.32 -9.11 -10.19
CA VAL A 203 9.57 -8.33 -10.17
C VAL A 203 10.54 -8.74 -11.28
N ARG A 204 10.67 -10.04 -11.57
CA ARG A 204 11.63 -10.56 -12.53
C ARG A 204 11.14 -10.47 -13.97
N ASP A 205 9.89 -10.89 -14.19
CA ASP A 205 9.33 -11.08 -15.52
C ASP A 205 8.39 -9.92 -15.92
N GLY A 206 7.97 -9.10 -14.96
CA GLY A 206 7.02 -7.99 -15.18
C GLY A 206 5.63 -8.49 -15.58
N ILE A 207 5.19 -9.65 -15.05
CA ILE A 207 3.92 -10.28 -15.40
C ILE A 207 3.19 -10.82 -14.16
N VAL A 208 1.88 -10.95 -14.28
CA VAL A 208 1.04 -11.63 -13.30
C VAL A 208 0.06 -12.60 -13.98
N LEU A 209 -0.20 -13.73 -13.32
CA LEU A 209 -1.25 -14.68 -13.72
C LEU A 209 -2.63 -14.15 -13.30
N THR A 210 -3.58 -14.17 -14.22
CA THR A 210 -4.97 -13.76 -14.02
C THR A 210 -5.85 -14.95 -13.61
N VAL A 211 -7.06 -14.67 -13.11
CA VAL A 211 -8.07 -15.69 -12.78
C VAL A 211 -8.51 -16.49 -14.01
N ALA A 212 -8.37 -15.94 -15.19
CA ALA A 212 -8.68 -16.64 -16.46
C ALA A 212 -7.54 -17.55 -16.95
N GLY A 213 -6.42 -17.64 -16.20
CA GLY A 213 -5.27 -18.46 -16.56
C GLY A 213 -4.32 -17.84 -17.58
N GLY A 214 -4.62 -16.62 -18.07
CA GLY A 214 -3.71 -15.84 -18.92
C GLY A 214 -2.69 -15.07 -18.10
N GLU A 215 -1.69 -14.51 -18.79
CA GLU A 215 -0.69 -13.59 -18.22
C GLU A 215 -0.95 -12.18 -18.71
N VAL A 216 -0.79 -11.20 -17.82
CA VAL A 216 -0.81 -9.77 -18.17
C VAL A 216 0.49 -9.10 -17.74
N PRO A 217 1.01 -8.14 -18.52
CA PRO A 217 2.14 -7.32 -18.08
C PRO A 217 1.79 -6.58 -16.78
N LEU A 218 2.72 -6.57 -15.84
CA LEU A 218 2.56 -5.86 -14.57
C LEU A 218 3.94 -5.46 -14.04
N HIS A 219 4.39 -4.29 -14.41
CA HIS A 219 5.63 -3.72 -13.87
C HIS A 219 5.34 -3.07 -12.52
N VAL A 220 6.13 -3.45 -11.51
CA VAL A 220 5.93 -3.01 -10.13
C VAL A 220 7.18 -2.38 -9.52
N ASP A 221 6.99 -1.33 -8.74
CA ASP A 221 8.02 -0.65 -7.96
C ASP A 221 7.98 -1.07 -6.48
N THR A 222 6.83 -1.53 -6.02
CA THR A 222 6.61 -2.01 -4.65
C THR A 222 5.68 -3.22 -4.62
N ILE A 223 5.97 -4.16 -3.71
CA ILE A 223 5.11 -5.32 -3.43
C ILE A 223 4.42 -5.12 -2.08
N CYS A 224 3.09 -5.16 -2.08
CA CYS A 224 2.29 -5.10 -0.86
C CYS A 224 2.20 -6.46 -0.17
N VAL A 225 2.36 -6.45 1.16
CA VAL A 225 2.02 -7.54 2.07
C VAL A 225 0.98 -7.03 3.05
N HIS A 226 -0.17 -7.71 3.15
CA HIS A 226 -1.23 -7.32 4.07
C HIS A 226 -0.93 -7.75 5.51
N GLY A 227 -0.77 -6.78 6.42
CA GLY A 227 -0.41 -7.02 7.82
C GLY A 227 -1.51 -7.71 8.64
N ASP A 228 -2.76 -7.59 8.22
CA ASP A 228 -3.95 -8.20 8.83
C ASP A 228 -4.15 -9.69 8.45
N THR A 229 -3.35 -10.20 7.51
CA THR A 229 -3.43 -11.61 7.09
C THR A 229 -2.68 -12.52 8.07
N ALA A 230 -3.31 -13.64 8.43
CA ALA A 230 -2.65 -14.67 9.24
C ALA A 230 -1.36 -15.15 8.55
N GLY A 231 -0.23 -15.13 9.29
CA GLY A 231 1.08 -15.50 8.73
C GLY A 231 1.81 -14.38 7.98
N ALA A 232 1.31 -13.15 7.99
CA ALA A 232 1.95 -12.00 7.33
C ALA A 232 3.46 -11.84 7.63
N PRO A 233 3.96 -12.00 8.88
CA PRO A 233 5.40 -11.92 9.16
C PRO A 233 6.23 -12.95 8.39
N GLU A 234 5.77 -14.19 8.35
CA GLU A 234 6.45 -15.26 7.64
C GLU A 234 6.39 -15.05 6.13
N LEU A 235 5.25 -14.62 5.60
CA LEU A 235 5.10 -14.31 4.18
C LEU A 235 6.02 -13.17 3.74
N ALA A 236 6.09 -12.08 4.52
CA ALA A 236 6.99 -10.95 4.24
C ALA A 236 8.46 -11.40 4.25
N ARG A 237 8.85 -12.26 5.20
CA ARG A 237 10.18 -12.84 5.27
C ARG A 237 10.51 -13.64 4.01
N LEU A 238 9.63 -14.56 3.63
CA LEU A 238 9.81 -15.43 2.47
C LEU A 238 9.89 -14.63 1.16
N ILE A 239 9.03 -13.62 0.97
CA ILE A 239 9.07 -12.75 -0.21
C ILE A 239 10.41 -12.00 -0.26
N ARG A 240 10.84 -11.39 0.86
CA ARG A 240 12.12 -10.67 0.92
C ARG A 240 13.31 -11.57 0.59
N GLU A 241 13.36 -12.75 1.19
CA GLU A 241 14.44 -13.72 0.96
C GLU A 241 14.47 -14.18 -0.50
N ALA A 242 13.32 -14.52 -1.09
CA ALA A 242 13.23 -14.96 -2.48
C ALA A 242 13.66 -13.86 -3.45
N LEU A 243 13.19 -12.62 -3.29
CA LEU A 243 13.59 -11.49 -4.12
C LEU A 243 15.09 -11.20 -4.01
N THR A 244 15.65 -11.27 -2.79
CA THR A 244 17.09 -11.08 -2.56
C THR A 244 17.92 -12.20 -3.19
N ALA A 245 17.47 -13.44 -3.07
CA ALA A 245 18.14 -14.60 -3.68
C ALA A 245 18.18 -14.51 -5.22
N GLU A 246 17.15 -13.93 -5.82
CA GLU A 246 17.10 -13.64 -7.27
C GLU A 246 17.94 -12.40 -7.67
N GLY A 247 18.59 -11.74 -6.72
CA GLY A 247 19.48 -10.60 -6.96
C GLY A 247 18.80 -9.24 -7.05
N ALA A 248 17.56 -9.11 -6.57
CA ALA A 248 16.93 -7.81 -6.41
C ALA A 248 17.47 -7.06 -5.18
N VAL A 249 17.56 -5.73 -5.28
CA VAL A 249 17.89 -4.85 -4.17
C VAL A 249 16.60 -4.40 -3.51
N VAL A 250 16.31 -4.96 -2.34
CA VAL A 250 15.11 -4.58 -1.55
C VAL A 250 15.42 -3.31 -0.75
N ALA A 251 14.81 -2.19 -1.13
CA ALA A 251 15.07 -0.87 -0.56
C ALA A 251 13.81 0.03 -0.55
N PRO A 252 13.71 1.00 0.38
CA PRO A 252 12.58 1.94 0.42
C PRO A 252 12.45 2.74 -0.87
N ILE A 253 11.21 2.96 -1.31
CA ILE A 253 10.91 3.56 -2.61
C ILE A 253 11.49 4.97 -2.80
N GLY A 254 11.42 5.82 -1.80
CA GLY A 254 11.83 7.23 -1.92
C GLY A 254 13.33 7.46 -2.12
N GLY A 255 14.14 6.42 -1.98
CA GLY A 255 15.59 6.50 -2.20
C GLY A 255 16.01 6.34 -3.67
N TRP A 256 15.09 5.99 -4.58
CA TRP A 256 15.46 5.66 -5.96
C TRP A 256 14.39 5.93 -7.03
N LEU A 257 13.16 6.26 -6.67
CA LEU A 257 12.08 6.64 -7.60
C LEU A 257 12.12 8.12 -7.91
#